data_d4ae7b97f012372d2c422ab586481970
#
_entry.id   d4ae7b97f012372d2c422ab586481970
#
_cell.length_a   1.000
_cell.length_b   1.000
_cell.length_c   1.000
_cell.angle_alpha   90.00
_cell.angle_beta   90.00
_cell.angle_gamma   90.00
#
_symmetry.space_group_name_H-M   'P 1'
#
loop_
_entity.id
_entity.type
_entity.pdbx_description
1 polymer ?
#
loop_
_entity_poly.entity_id
_entity_poly.type
_entity_poly.pdbx_seq_one_letter_code
_entity_poly.pdbx_strand_id
1 'polypeptide(L)'
;MVRKKLNIKRVRADTFGYLQRSFFGCVSDVDQHEAREVGEKAAQYAIWHNMDGSITIQRTGDYSVDYRLVPLQELAGKTRHMPDEFINAAGNNVSDAFRYYCRPLLGSGLQSAQRLRAPRVSKILAKSE
;
A
#
# COMPACT_ATOMS: atom_id res chain seq x y z
N MET A 1 17.47 -2.49 -23.59
CA MET A 1 18.05 -1.16 -23.28
C MET A 1 19.19 -1.27 -22.27
N VAL A 2 18.97 -1.84 -21.06
CA VAL A 2 19.98 -1.99 -19.98
C VAL A 2 21.24 -2.73 -20.45
N ARG A 3 21.10 -3.87 -21.11
CA ARG A 3 22.23 -4.67 -21.64
C ARG A 3 23.19 -3.85 -22.50
N LYS A 4 22.64 -3.06 -23.44
CA LYS A 4 23.45 -2.28 -24.36
C LYS A 4 24.09 -1.03 -23.75
N LYS A 5 23.34 -0.34 -22.86
CA LYS A 5 23.80 0.92 -22.25
C LYS A 5 24.80 0.72 -21.11
N LEU A 6 24.67 -0.35 -20.34
CA LEU A 6 25.48 -0.60 -19.16
C LEU A 6 26.49 -1.76 -19.35
N ASN A 7 26.59 -2.34 -20.53
CA ASN A 7 27.47 -3.46 -20.87
C ASN A 7 27.34 -4.67 -19.89
N ILE A 8 26.10 -4.92 -19.41
CA ILE A 8 25.81 -6.01 -18.48
C ILE A 8 25.44 -7.25 -19.27
N LYS A 9 26.18 -8.34 -19.10
CA LYS A 9 25.97 -9.58 -19.85
C LYS A 9 24.66 -10.29 -19.51
N ARG A 10 24.24 -10.28 -18.24
CA ARG A 10 23.02 -10.95 -17.78
C ARG A 10 22.06 -9.95 -17.14
N VAL A 11 20.89 -9.80 -17.72
CA VAL A 11 19.78 -8.99 -17.22
C VAL A 11 18.55 -9.86 -17.11
N ARG A 12 17.90 -9.82 -15.96
CA ARG A 12 16.61 -10.47 -15.71
C ARG A 12 15.62 -9.40 -15.24
N ALA A 13 14.39 -9.53 -15.68
CA ALA A 13 13.27 -8.72 -15.21
C ALA A 13 12.13 -9.65 -14.78
N ASP A 14 11.62 -9.44 -13.61
CA ASP A 14 10.49 -10.17 -13.04
C ASP A 14 9.36 -9.18 -12.74
N THR A 15 8.12 -9.56 -13.06
CA THR A 15 6.92 -8.78 -12.72
C THR A 15 6.28 -9.40 -11.50
N PHE A 16 6.09 -8.61 -10.44
CA PHE A 16 5.52 -9.11 -9.19
C PHE A 16 4.04 -9.53 -9.27
N GLY A 17 3.29 -9.01 -10.23
CA GLY A 17 1.86 -9.27 -10.34
C GLY A 17 1.11 -8.79 -9.09
N TYR A 18 0.30 -9.65 -8.50
CA TYR A 18 -0.52 -9.33 -7.31
C TYR A 18 0.05 -9.82 -5.97
N LEU A 19 1.30 -10.24 -5.92
CA LEU A 19 1.91 -10.78 -4.70
C LEU A 19 1.80 -9.84 -3.51
N GLN A 20 1.96 -8.52 -3.71
CA GLN A 20 1.84 -7.51 -2.67
C GLN A 20 0.42 -7.40 -2.08
N ARG A 21 -0.62 -7.83 -2.81
CA ARG A 21 -2.01 -7.85 -2.34
C ARG A 21 -2.40 -9.14 -1.66
N SER A 22 -1.62 -10.19 -1.85
CA SER A 22 -1.92 -11.55 -1.36
C SER A 22 -1.07 -11.97 -0.17
N PHE A 23 -0.17 -11.10 0.29
CA PHE A 23 0.74 -11.44 1.36
C PHE A 23 0.13 -11.18 2.73
N PHE A 24 -0.26 -12.23 3.42
CA PHE A 24 -0.89 -12.16 4.74
C PHE A 24 0.01 -11.62 5.86
N GLY A 25 1.32 -11.59 5.67
CA GLY A 25 2.27 -11.10 6.68
C GLY A 25 2.31 -9.57 6.84
N CYS A 26 1.60 -8.83 5.99
CA CYS A 26 1.57 -7.37 6.00
C CYS A 26 0.14 -6.85 5.83
N VAL A 27 -0.77 -7.28 6.71
CA VAL A 27 -2.16 -6.80 6.75
C VAL A 27 -2.26 -5.65 7.74
N SER A 28 -2.80 -4.51 7.29
CA SER A 28 -3.17 -3.42 8.19
C SER A 28 -4.44 -3.76 8.93
N ASP A 29 -4.42 -3.70 10.25
CA ASP A 29 -5.59 -3.88 11.11
C ASP A 29 -6.62 -2.75 10.92
N VAL A 30 -6.17 -1.52 10.67
CA VAL A 30 -7.03 -0.37 10.38
C VAL A 30 -7.77 -0.58 9.05
N ASP A 31 -7.04 -0.91 7.99
CA ASP A 31 -7.64 -1.14 6.66
C ASP A 31 -8.60 -2.34 6.67
N GLN A 32 -8.24 -3.41 7.38
CA GLN A 32 -9.10 -4.58 7.56
C GLN A 32 -10.39 -4.25 8.31
N HIS A 33 -10.30 -3.43 9.37
CA HIS A 33 -11.44 -3.01 10.16
C HIS A 33 -12.38 -2.12 9.32
N GLU A 34 -11.84 -1.09 8.69
CA GLU A 34 -12.59 -0.17 7.83
C GLU A 34 -13.26 -0.91 6.66
N ALA A 35 -12.57 -1.87 6.03
CA ALA A 35 -13.15 -2.70 4.97
C ALA A 35 -14.34 -3.54 5.46
N ARG A 36 -14.26 -4.10 6.67
CA ARG A 36 -15.38 -4.83 7.29
C ARG A 36 -16.58 -3.92 7.53
N GLU A 37 -16.35 -2.74 8.11
CA GLU A 37 -17.41 -1.76 8.37
C GLU A 37 -18.09 -1.28 7.08
N VAL A 38 -17.35 -1.09 5.99
CA VAL A 38 -17.92 -0.81 4.66
C VAL A 38 -18.90 -1.90 4.24
N GLY A 39 -18.53 -3.16 4.40
CA GLY A 39 -19.40 -4.29 4.08
C GLY A 39 -20.66 -4.32 4.94
N GLU A 40 -20.53 -4.09 6.24
CA GLU A 40 -21.66 -4.02 7.17
C GLU A 40 -22.60 -2.86 6.82
N LYS A 41 -22.08 -1.68 6.54
CA LYS A 41 -22.89 -0.53 6.11
C LYS A 41 -23.60 -0.78 4.78
N ALA A 42 -22.93 -1.41 3.83
CA ALA A 42 -23.56 -1.77 2.55
C ALA A 42 -24.75 -2.72 2.77
N ALA A 43 -24.59 -3.74 3.59
CA ALA A 43 -25.68 -4.64 3.93
C ALA A 43 -26.84 -3.92 4.66
N GLN A 44 -26.53 -3.03 5.59
CA GLN A 44 -27.54 -2.24 6.31
C GLN A 44 -28.37 -1.37 5.35
N TYR A 45 -27.72 -0.65 4.43
CA TYR A 45 -28.44 0.16 3.44
C TYR A 45 -29.32 -0.68 2.50
N ALA A 46 -28.82 -1.82 2.05
CA ALA A 46 -29.57 -2.72 1.19
C ALA A 46 -30.79 -3.31 1.91
N ILE A 47 -30.63 -3.80 3.15
CA ILE A 47 -31.69 -4.54 3.87
C ILE A 47 -32.70 -3.59 4.50
N TRP A 48 -32.26 -2.51 5.15
CA TRP A 48 -33.13 -1.66 5.95
C TRP A 48 -33.71 -0.47 5.17
N HIS A 49 -33.00 0.02 4.16
CA HIS A 49 -33.40 1.18 3.41
C HIS A 49 -33.76 0.87 1.96
N ASN A 50 -33.57 -0.37 1.51
CA ASN A 50 -33.77 -0.79 0.12
C ASN A 50 -33.07 0.18 -0.87
N MET A 51 -31.85 0.60 -0.52
CA MET A 51 -31.03 1.52 -1.31
C MET A 51 -29.85 0.78 -1.91
N ASP A 52 -29.57 1.05 -3.18
CA ASP A 52 -28.35 0.62 -3.87
C ASP A 52 -27.35 1.77 -3.96
N GLY A 53 -26.07 1.43 -4.06
CA GLY A 53 -25.00 2.41 -4.13
C GLY A 53 -23.65 1.80 -3.74
N SER A 54 -22.68 2.66 -3.55
CA SER A 54 -21.36 2.29 -3.04
C SER A 54 -21.10 3.02 -1.72
N ILE A 55 -20.61 2.28 -0.72
CA ILE A 55 -20.18 2.90 0.53
C ILE A 55 -18.78 3.45 0.33
N THR A 56 -18.60 4.74 0.59
CA THR A 56 -17.31 5.42 0.54
C THR A 56 -16.82 5.75 1.93
N ILE A 57 -15.50 5.61 2.13
CA ILE A 57 -14.80 5.96 3.36
C ILE A 57 -14.40 7.44 3.27
N GLN A 58 -14.86 8.24 4.22
CA GLN A 58 -14.48 9.64 4.36
C GLN A 58 -13.61 9.77 5.61
N ARG A 59 -12.32 9.98 5.45
CA ARG A 59 -11.41 10.14 6.58
C ARG A 59 -11.63 11.51 7.23
N THR A 60 -11.98 11.49 8.51
CA THR A 60 -12.25 12.68 9.34
C THR A 60 -11.15 12.96 10.34
N GLY A 61 -10.25 12.01 10.56
CA GLY A 61 -9.08 12.11 11.44
C GLY A 61 -8.11 10.98 11.18
N ASP A 62 -7.05 10.86 11.97
CA ASP A 62 -6.02 9.83 11.76
C ASP A 62 -6.61 8.41 11.79
N TYR A 63 -7.44 8.12 12.78
CA TYR A 63 -8.10 6.81 12.95
C TYR A 63 -9.64 6.94 13.01
N SER A 64 -10.19 8.01 12.44
CA SER A 64 -11.60 8.30 12.42
C SER A 64 -12.10 8.41 10.98
N VAL A 65 -13.20 7.74 10.69
CA VAL A 65 -13.83 7.71 9.36
C VAL A 65 -15.34 7.81 9.47
N ASP A 66 -15.94 8.46 8.47
CA ASP A 66 -17.38 8.43 8.20
C ASP A 66 -17.64 7.58 6.96
N TYR A 67 -18.80 6.92 6.94
CA TYR A 67 -19.26 6.12 5.81
C TYR A 67 -20.45 6.78 5.14
N ARG A 68 -20.37 6.97 3.81
CA ARG A 68 -21.45 7.56 3.02
C ARG A 68 -21.85 6.65 1.89
N LEU A 69 -23.17 6.49 1.72
CA LEU A 69 -23.72 5.89 0.52
C LEU A 69 -23.66 6.91 -0.63
N VAL A 70 -23.04 6.50 -1.73
CA VAL A 70 -22.92 7.31 -2.95
C VAL A 70 -23.60 6.58 -4.11
N PRO A 71 -24.45 7.23 -4.90
CA PRO A 71 -25.08 6.62 -6.07
C PRO A 71 -24.06 6.05 -7.05
N LEU A 72 -24.35 4.88 -7.62
CA LEU A 72 -23.43 4.21 -8.55
C LEU A 72 -23.04 5.07 -9.76
N GLN A 73 -23.95 5.91 -10.24
CA GLN A 73 -23.74 6.83 -11.37
C GLN A 73 -22.62 7.85 -11.11
N GLU A 74 -22.36 8.16 -9.85
CA GLU A 74 -21.29 9.09 -9.48
C GLU A 74 -19.92 8.45 -9.50
N LEU A 75 -19.84 7.12 -9.41
CA LEU A 75 -18.59 6.37 -9.25
C LEU A 75 -18.27 5.49 -10.45
N ALA A 76 -19.28 4.92 -11.09
CA ALA A 76 -19.11 3.94 -12.16
C ALA A 76 -18.30 4.50 -13.33
N GLY A 77 -17.28 3.80 -13.73
CA GLY A 77 -16.40 4.18 -14.85
C GLY A 77 -15.48 5.38 -14.56
N LYS A 78 -15.45 5.89 -13.34
CA LYS A 78 -14.57 7.00 -12.96
C LYS A 78 -13.35 6.49 -12.22
N THR A 79 -12.20 7.07 -12.52
CA THR A 79 -10.93 6.82 -11.81
C THR A 79 -10.55 8.07 -11.02
N ARG A 80 -10.30 7.91 -9.73
CA ARG A 80 -9.71 8.96 -8.92
C ARG A 80 -8.20 8.92 -9.09
N HIS A 81 -7.65 9.98 -9.64
CA HIS A 81 -6.21 10.15 -9.75
C HIS A 81 -5.59 10.52 -8.40
N MET A 82 -4.31 10.18 -8.21
CA MET A 82 -3.53 10.61 -7.08
C MET A 82 -3.39 12.15 -7.11
N PRO A 83 -3.67 12.86 -6.02
CA PRO A 83 -3.48 14.31 -5.96
C PRO A 83 -2.03 14.71 -6.22
N ASP A 84 -1.81 15.78 -6.96
CA ASP A 84 -0.45 16.27 -7.28
C ASP A 84 0.35 16.67 -6.03
N GLU A 85 -0.35 17.14 -4.99
CA GLU A 85 0.25 17.45 -3.69
C GLU A 85 0.93 16.25 -3.00
N PHE A 86 0.59 15.04 -3.40
CA PHE A 86 1.19 13.81 -2.88
C PHE A 86 2.53 13.47 -3.54
N ILE A 87 2.87 14.15 -4.61
CA ILE A 87 4.10 13.93 -5.36
C ILE A 87 5.09 15.06 -5.02
N ASN A 88 6.35 14.73 -4.78
CA ASN A 88 7.37 15.73 -4.52
C ASN A 88 7.68 16.56 -5.80
N ALA A 89 8.30 17.73 -5.64
CA ALA A 89 8.61 18.62 -6.74
C ALA A 89 9.51 17.99 -7.82
N ALA A 90 10.33 17.00 -7.47
CA ALA A 90 11.18 16.28 -8.42
C ALA A 90 10.43 15.17 -9.20
N GLY A 91 9.17 14.87 -8.87
CA GLY A 91 8.33 13.86 -9.54
C GLY A 91 8.78 12.41 -9.35
N ASN A 92 9.64 12.11 -8.40
CA ASN A 92 10.24 10.79 -8.21
C ASN A 92 10.03 10.18 -6.82
N ASN A 93 9.29 10.86 -5.94
CA ASN A 93 8.99 10.37 -4.59
C ASN A 93 7.68 11.00 -4.09
N VAL A 94 7.18 10.49 -2.98
CA VAL A 94 6.01 11.04 -2.29
C VAL A 94 6.38 12.23 -1.41
N SER A 95 5.42 13.13 -1.25
CA SER A 95 5.52 14.28 -0.34
C SER A 95 5.15 13.89 1.10
N ASP A 96 5.33 14.82 2.04
CA ASP A 96 4.86 14.64 3.42
C ASP A 96 3.33 14.57 3.51
N ALA A 97 2.61 15.24 2.62
CA ALA A 97 1.14 15.14 2.53
C ALA A 97 0.69 13.69 2.31
N PHE A 98 1.36 12.95 1.41
CA PHE A 98 1.09 11.53 1.22
C PHE A 98 1.43 10.69 2.46
N ARG A 99 2.53 11.00 3.15
CA ARG A 99 2.93 10.28 4.37
C ARG A 99 1.89 10.45 5.48
N TYR A 100 1.37 11.66 5.66
CA TYR A 100 0.28 11.92 6.61
C TYR A 100 -0.99 11.17 6.24
N TYR A 101 -1.36 11.16 4.97
CA TYR A 101 -2.50 10.39 4.48
C TYR A 101 -2.35 8.88 4.70
N CYS A 102 -1.16 8.35 4.42
CA CYS A 102 -0.90 6.91 4.44
C CYS A 102 -0.63 6.36 5.86
N ARG A 103 -0.13 7.19 6.77
CA ARG A 103 0.30 6.77 8.10
C ARG A 103 -0.77 6.02 8.90
N PRO A 104 -2.03 6.50 9.00
CA PRO A 104 -3.08 5.75 9.70
C PRO A 104 -3.38 4.40 9.05
N LEU A 105 -3.29 4.33 7.72
CA LEU A 105 -3.57 3.11 6.96
C LEU A 105 -2.51 2.01 7.14
N LEU A 106 -1.35 2.32 7.71
CA LEU A 106 -0.34 1.31 8.04
C LEU A 106 -0.75 0.45 9.25
N GLY A 107 -1.67 0.94 10.06
CA GLY A 107 -2.17 0.23 11.24
C GLY A 107 -1.12 0.03 12.34
N SER A 108 -1.27 -1.03 13.14
CA SER A 108 -0.43 -1.32 14.31
C SER A 108 1.01 -1.74 13.99
N GLY A 109 1.35 -1.86 12.75
CA GLY A 109 2.74 -1.90 12.32
C GLY A 109 3.16 -3.03 11.40
N LEU A 110 4.07 -2.67 10.54
CA LEU A 110 4.86 -3.62 9.77
C LEU A 110 5.90 -4.27 10.68
N GLN A 111 6.14 -5.56 10.51
CA GLN A 111 7.24 -6.23 11.19
C GLN A 111 8.55 -5.54 10.83
N SER A 112 9.27 -5.07 11.84
CA SER A 112 10.58 -4.45 11.64
C SER A 112 11.62 -5.54 11.39
N ALA A 113 12.10 -5.63 10.16
CA ALA A 113 13.24 -6.47 9.83
C ALA A 113 14.54 -5.72 10.19
N GLN A 114 15.41 -6.37 10.95
CA GLN A 114 16.73 -5.84 11.24
C GLN A 114 17.75 -6.31 10.19
N ARG A 115 18.67 -5.42 9.85
CA ARG A 115 19.77 -5.77 8.98
C ARG A 115 20.79 -6.60 9.76
N LEU A 116 21.14 -7.78 9.25
CA LEU A 116 22.24 -8.56 9.81
C LEU A 116 23.53 -7.73 9.77
N ARG A 117 24.20 -7.64 10.91
CA ARG A 117 25.55 -7.08 10.99
C ARG A 117 26.55 -8.20 10.73
N ALA A 118 27.27 -8.11 9.64
CA ALA A 118 28.36 -9.01 9.31
C ALA A 118 29.67 -8.24 9.41
N PRO A 119 30.33 -8.19 10.59
CA PRO A 119 31.65 -7.58 10.71
C PRO A 119 32.63 -8.33 9.81
N ARG A 120 33.49 -7.58 9.13
CA ARG A 120 34.56 -8.20 8.34
C ARG A 120 35.52 -8.90 9.27
N VAL A 121 35.76 -10.18 9.02
CA VAL A 121 36.77 -10.96 9.70
C VAL A 121 37.89 -11.29 8.70
N SER A 122 39.13 -11.35 9.19
CA SER A 122 40.26 -11.76 8.37
C SER A 122 40.10 -13.21 7.96
N LYS A 123 40.32 -13.51 6.68
CA LYS A 123 40.37 -14.88 6.19
C LYS A 123 41.60 -15.57 6.81
N ILE A 124 41.38 -16.59 7.60
CA ILE A 124 42.43 -17.49 8.04
C ILE A 124 42.50 -18.60 6.99
N LEU A 125 43.43 -18.46 6.08
CA LEU A 125 43.74 -19.56 5.16
C LEU A 125 44.73 -20.48 5.87
N ALA A 126 44.40 -21.76 5.97
CA ALA A 126 45.40 -22.77 6.40
C ALA A 126 46.58 -22.70 5.41
N LYS A 127 47.80 -22.50 5.94
CA LYS A 127 49.00 -22.68 5.13
C LYS A 127 49.03 -24.16 4.75
N SER A 128 48.97 -24.47 3.44
CA SER A 128 49.34 -25.80 2.98
C SER A 128 50.82 -26.03 3.29
N GLU A 129 51.11 -27.01 4.14
CA GLU A 129 52.44 -27.52 4.29
C GLU A 129 52.92 -28.16 2.98
#